data_1a10f1a8229ba10c8d0298338e01bd6a
#
_entry.id   1a10f1a8229ba10c8d0298338e01bd6a
#
_cell.length_a   1.000
_cell.length_b   1.000
_cell.length_c   1.000
_cell.angle_alpha   90.00
_cell.angle_beta   90.00
_cell.angle_gamma   90.00
#
_symmetry.space_group_name_H-M   'P 1'
#
loop_
_entity.id
_entity.type
_entity.pdbx_description
1 polymer ?
#
loop_
_entity_poly.entity_id
_entity_poly.type
_entity_poly.pdbx_seq_one_letter_code
_entity_poly.pdbx_strand_id
1 'polypeptide(L)'
;EGIMPQTREHMDILHLLGIEKSIIVLNKCDIVDEEWLELVEEEVREELKGTFLEKAPVCKVSAATGQGLEELIQVIEHMTSDEVVAKDVNTIPRLPIDRAFTLSGFGTIITGTLVSGTIRKEDTLEMYPIGKECKIRSIQVHGQDKKECYAGQRVAINLSNVKKKEIQRGCVLAPPASMKNTDLLDVKMNILDSSMRVLTNHTRLHLFTGTSEILCRAVLLDKEEIGPGESGYVQLRLEDEIAVRRGDKFVVRFYSPM
;
A
#
# COMPACT_ATOMS: atom_id res chain seq x y z
N GLU A 1 8.41 -21.14 -13.26
CA GLU A 1 6.96 -20.87 -13.22
C GLU A 1 6.72 -19.46 -13.76
N GLY A 2 5.81 -19.32 -14.73
CA GLY A 2 5.40 -18.03 -15.30
C GLY A 2 4.47 -17.23 -14.36
N ILE A 3 3.55 -16.44 -14.94
CA ILE A 3 2.58 -15.64 -14.18
C ILE A 3 1.48 -16.54 -13.62
N MET A 4 1.46 -16.69 -12.30
CA MET A 4 0.47 -17.46 -11.55
C MET A 4 -0.78 -16.62 -11.24
N PRO A 5 -1.94 -17.22 -10.92
CA PRO A 5 -3.17 -16.47 -10.59
C PRO A 5 -2.99 -15.40 -9.51
N GLN A 6 -2.19 -15.69 -8.48
CA GLN A 6 -1.86 -14.69 -7.43
C GLN A 6 -1.07 -13.51 -7.98
N THR A 7 -0.17 -13.76 -8.94
CA THR A 7 0.62 -12.70 -9.58
C THR A 7 -0.30 -11.77 -10.37
N ARG A 8 -1.28 -12.31 -11.10
CA ARG A 8 -2.29 -11.51 -11.82
C ARG A 8 -3.10 -10.63 -10.86
N GLU A 9 -3.60 -11.20 -9.76
CA GLU A 9 -4.32 -10.42 -8.74
C GLU A 9 -3.45 -9.28 -8.20
N HIS A 10 -2.18 -9.53 -7.91
CA HIS A 10 -1.26 -8.49 -7.43
C HIS A 10 -1.01 -7.41 -8.49
N MET A 11 -0.89 -7.78 -9.75
CA MET A 11 -0.75 -6.83 -10.86
C MET A 11 -1.98 -5.92 -10.97
N ASP A 12 -3.19 -6.49 -10.90
CA ASP A 12 -4.44 -5.73 -10.91
C ASP A 12 -4.49 -4.74 -9.75
N ILE A 13 -4.10 -5.15 -8.54
CA ILE A 13 -4.01 -4.27 -7.37
C ILE A 13 -3.01 -3.14 -7.60
N LEU A 14 -1.82 -3.42 -8.12
CA LEU A 14 -0.80 -2.41 -8.40
C LEU A 14 -1.31 -1.40 -9.45
N HIS A 15 -1.99 -1.87 -10.48
CA HIS A 15 -2.63 -1.03 -11.49
C HIS A 15 -3.68 -0.10 -10.86
N LEU A 16 -4.60 -0.64 -10.06
CA LEU A 16 -5.62 0.14 -9.34
C LEU A 16 -5.01 1.18 -8.40
N LEU A 17 -3.90 0.86 -7.77
CA LEU A 17 -3.16 1.80 -6.91
C LEU A 17 -2.40 2.86 -7.72
N GLY A 18 -2.35 2.74 -9.05
CA GLY A 18 -1.70 3.68 -9.94
C GLY A 18 -0.18 3.62 -9.87
N ILE A 19 0.38 2.40 -9.75
CA ILE A 19 1.81 2.17 -9.92
C ILE A 19 2.13 2.25 -11.40
N GLU A 20 3.01 3.16 -11.78
CA GLU A 20 3.36 3.41 -13.18
C GLU A 20 4.69 2.79 -13.57
N LYS A 21 5.59 2.58 -12.60
CA LYS A 21 6.95 2.09 -12.84
C LYS A 21 7.19 0.79 -12.10
N SER A 22 7.69 -0.18 -12.83
CA SER A 22 7.89 -1.54 -12.33
C SER A 22 9.06 -2.21 -13.02
N ILE A 23 9.67 -3.17 -12.34
CA ILE A 23 10.69 -4.07 -12.89
C ILE A 23 10.17 -5.49 -12.72
N ILE A 24 10.29 -6.29 -13.76
CA ILE A 24 9.96 -7.71 -13.73
C ILE A 24 11.23 -8.46 -13.37
N VAL A 25 11.19 -9.24 -12.29
CA VAL A 25 12.34 -9.99 -11.82
C VAL A 25 12.05 -11.50 -11.93
N LEU A 26 12.73 -12.19 -12.83
CA LEU A 26 12.72 -13.65 -12.93
C LEU A 26 13.79 -14.19 -12.00
N ASN A 27 13.36 -14.59 -10.80
CA ASN A 27 14.30 -15.10 -9.77
C ASN A 27 14.51 -16.61 -9.88
N LYS A 28 15.58 -17.11 -9.25
CA LYS A 28 15.99 -18.52 -9.25
C LYS A 28 16.45 -19.01 -10.64
N CYS A 29 17.08 -18.15 -11.43
CA CYS A 29 17.58 -18.52 -12.75
C CYS A 29 18.72 -19.57 -12.71
N ASP A 30 19.30 -19.82 -11.53
CA ASP A 30 20.33 -20.84 -11.29
C ASP A 30 19.81 -22.30 -11.31
N ILE A 31 18.50 -22.51 -11.20
CA ILE A 31 17.90 -23.86 -11.14
C ILE A 31 17.30 -24.35 -12.46
N VAL A 32 17.38 -23.55 -13.51
CA VAL A 32 16.86 -23.85 -14.85
C VAL A 32 17.94 -23.57 -15.90
N ASP A 33 17.83 -24.21 -17.07
CA ASP A 33 18.68 -23.90 -18.21
C ASP A 33 18.25 -22.59 -18.92
N GLU A 34 19.11 -22.12 -19.80
CA GLU A 34 18.92 -20.85 -20.49
C GLU A 34 17.75 -20.90 -21.48
N GLU A 35 17.52 -22.02 -22.15
CA GLU A 35 16.43 -22.22 -23.10
C GLU A 35 15.06 -22.13 -22.37
N TRP A 36 14.97 -22.76 -21.20
CA TRP A 36 13.76 -22.67 -20.37
C TRP A 36 13.52 -21.26 -19.85
N LEU A 37 14.58 -20.56 -19.47
CA LEU A 37 14.48 -19.20 -18.96
C LEU A 37 14.02 -18.22 -20.04
N GLU A 38 14.45 -18.39 -21.28
CA GLU A 38 13.98 -17.62 -22.44
C GLU A 38 12.49 -17.87 -22.72
N LEU A 39 12.05 -19.13 -22.70
CA LEU A 39 10.65 -19.49 -22.87
C LEU A 39 9.75 -18.83 -21.80
N VAL A 40 10.18 -18.86 -20.54
CA VAL A 40 9.44 -18.22 -19.45
C VAL A 40 9.40 -16.70 -19.63
N GLU A 41 10.48 -16.08 -20.09
CA GLU A 41 10.47 -14.64 -20.37
C GLU A 41 9.50 -14.29 -21.51
N GLU A 42 9.49 -15.07 -22.61
CA GLU A 42 8.56 -14.85 -23.71
C GLU A 42 7.09 -15.00 -23.26
N GLU A 43 6.78 -16.04 -22.48
CA GLU A 43 5.44 -16.25 -21.91
C GLU A 43 5.01 -15.05 -21.04
N VAL A 44 5.89 -14.60 -20.15
CA VAL A 44 5.65 -13.45 -19.29
C VAL A 44 5.40 -12.18 -20.13
N ARG A 45 6.22 -11.92 -21.14
CA ARG A 45 6.05 -10.76 -22.02
C ARG A 45 4.75 -10.81 -22.81
N GLU A 46 4.34 -11.99 -23.27
CA GLU A 46 3.07 -12.16 -23.99
C GLU A 46 1.88 -11.85 -23.07
N GLU A 47 1.89 -12.36 -21.85
CA GLU A 47 0.84 -12.12 -20.87
C GLU A 47 0.74 -10.66 -20.42
N LEU A 48 1.85 -9.92 -20.47
CA LEU A 48 1.91 -8.52 -20.07
C LEU A 48 1.53 -7.53 -21.17
N LYS A 49 1.31 -7.99 -22.40
CA LYS A 49 0.88 -7.14 -23.52
C LYS A 49 -0.44 -6.42 -23.18
N GLY A 50 -0.50 -5.13 -23.47
CA GLY A 50 -1.65 -4.28 -23.18
C GLY A 50 -1.81 -3.89 -21.70
N THR A 51 -0.92 -4.35 -20.82
CA THR A 51 -0.91 -3.94 -19.41
C THR A 51 0.08 -2.79 -19.16
N PHE A 52 0.01 -2.18 -17.98
CA PHE A 52 0.98 -1.14 -17.56
C PHE A 52 2.42 -1.68 -17.43
N LEU A 53 2.60 -3.01 -17.41
CA LEU A 53 3.89 -3.69 -17.32
C LEU A 53 4.50 -4.07 -18.68
N GLU A 54 3.82 -3.83 -19.80
CA GLU A 54 4.27 -4.22 -21.13
C GLU A 54 5.70 -3.76 -21.46
N LYS A 55 6.04 -2.53 -21.03
CA LYS A 55 7.36 -1.92 -21.26
C LYS A 55 8.32 -2.04 -20.08
N ALA A 56 7.94 -2.78 -19.04
CA ALA A 56 8.79 -2.93 -17.87
C ALA A 56 10.07 -3.73 -18.22
N PRO A 57 11.24 -3.30 -17.72
CA PRO A 57 12.47 -4.07 -17.88
C PRO A 57 12.34 -5.42 -17.18
N VAL A 58 12.93 -6.46 -17.79
CA VAL A 58 12.99 -7.81 -17.22
C VAL A 58 14.43 -8.07 -16.80
N CYS A 59 14.63 -8.46 -15.54
CA CYS A 59 15.92 -8.86 -14.99
C CYS A 59 15.88 -10.34 -14.58
N LYS A 60 16.86 -11.13 -15.07
CA LYS A 60 17.06 -12.52 -14.70
C LYS A 60 18.05 -12.59 -13.55
N VAL A 61 17.62 -13.09 -12.40
CA VAL A 61 18.45 -13.08 -11.20
C VAL A 61 18.43 -14.42 -10.45
N SER A 62 19.46 -14.65 -9.69
CA SER A 62 19.46 -15.65 -8.61
C SER A 62 19.89 -15.00 -7.30
N ALA A 63 18.97 -14.86 -6.38
CA ALA A 63 19.27 -14.34 -5.05
C ALA A 63 20.23 -15.29 -4.26
N ALA A 64 20.27 -16.57 -4.63
CA ALA A 64 21.12 -17.56 -3.96
C ALA A 64 22.59 -17.46 -4.42
N THR A 65 22.83 -17.26 -5.72
CA THR A 65 24.20 -17.21 -6.29
C THR A 65 24.73 -15.80 -6.49
N GLY A 66 23.85 -14.80 -6.48
CA GLY A 66 24.19 -13.40 -6.79
C GLY A 66 24.15 -13.08 -8.30
N GLN A 67 23.85 -14.04 -9.17
CA GLN A 67 23.76 -13.83 -10.61
C GLN A 67 22.70 -12.77 -10.94
N GLY A 68 23.02 -11.82 -11.84
CA GLY A 68 22.12 -10.76 -12.32
C GLY A 68 21.77 -9.66 -11.31
N LEU A 69 22.30 -9.72 -10.07
CA LEU A 69 21.98 -8.69 -9.06
C LEU A 69 22.59 -7.33 -9.38
N GLU A 70 23.77 -7.28 -9.97
CA GLU A 70 24.42 -6.01 -10.36
C GLU A 70 23.59 -5.30 -11.44
N GLU A 71 23.11 -6.05 -12.44
CA GLU A 71 22.24 -5.51 -13.49
C GLU A 71 20.92 -4.98 -12.90
N LEU A 72 20.29 -5.75 -12.01
CA LEU A 72 19.08 -5.32 -11.32
C LEU A 72 19.30 -4.01 -10.54
N ILE A 73 20.44 -3.89 -9.84
CA ILE A 73 20.79 -2.67 -9.10
C ILE A 73 20.93 -1.49 -10.06
N GLN A 74 21.61 -1.65 -11.20
CA GLN A 74 21.76 -0.60 -12.20
C GLN A 74 20.40 -0.14 -12.76
N VAL A 75 19.50 -1.09 -13.04
CA VAL A 75 18.13 -0.76 -13.50
C VAL A 75 17.37 0.01 -12.44
N ILE A 76 17.46 -0.39 -11.16
CA ILE A 76 16.84 0.34 -10.04
C ILE A 76 17.42 1.76 -9.91
N GLU A 77 18.73 1.90 -9.96
CA GLU A 77 19.42 3.20 -9.87
C GLU A 77 18.99 4.13 -11.01
N HIS A 78 18.95 3.63 -12.26
CA HIS A 78 18.50 4.40 -13.40
C HIS A 78 17.04 4.86 -13.24
N MET A 79 16.14 3.96 -12.86
CA MET A 79 14.72 4.27 -12.66
C MET A 79 14.49 5.26 -11.51
N THR A 80 15.32 5.24 -10.48
CA THR A 80 15.16 6.09 -9.30
C THR A 80 15.83 7.45 -9.44
N SER A 81 16.89 7.58 -10.23
CA SER A 81 17.61 8.85 -10.41
C SER A 81 16.87 9.84 -11.32
N ASP A 82 16.23 9.37 -12.38
CA ASP A 82 15.70 10.25 -13.43
C ASP A 82 14.19 10.48 -13.36
N GLU A 83 13.45 9.65 -12.62
CA GLU A 83 12.02 9.54 -12.83
C GLU A 83 11.17 9.52 -11.55
N VAL A 84 11.76 9.46 -10.37
CA VAL A 84 10.99 9.43 -9.12
C VAL A 84 10.72 10.83 -8.60
N VAL A 85 9.46 11.23 -8.61
CA VAL A 85 9.03 12.46 -7.93
C VAL A 85 9.14 12.25 -6.42
N ALA A 86 10.01 13.03 -5.77
CA ALA A 86 10.13 13.02 -4.32
C ALA A 86 8.78 13.38 -3.67
N LYS A 87 8.41 12.64 -2.64
CA LYS A 87 7.19 12.95 -1.87
C LYS A 87 7.34 14.27 -1.15
N ASP A 88 6.24 15.02 -1.04
CA ASP A 88 6.26 16.31 -0.38
C ASP A 88 6.49 16.17 1.12
N VAL A 89 7.64 16.66 1.57
CA VAL A 89 8.09 16.66 2.97
C VAL A 89 7.57 17.87 3.77
N ASN A 90 7.01 18.88 3.09
CA ASN A 90 6.54 20.12 3.70
C ASN A 90 5.04 20.12 4.01
N THR A 91 4.34 19.05 3.64
CA THR A 91 2.92 18.88 3.96
C THR A 91 2.71 18.32 5.37
N ILE A 92 1.46 18.23 5.77
CA ILE A 92 1.06 17.64 7.05
C ILE A 92 1.52 16.17 7.12
N PRO A 93 2.30 15.77 8.12
CA PRO A 93 2.76 14.40 8.26
C PRO A 93 1.61 13.43 8.49
N ARG A 94 1.70 12.25 7.86
CA ARG A 94 0.74 11.17 8.01
C ARG A 94 1.44 9.82 7.90
N LEU A 95 1.33 9.04 8.98
CA LEU A 95 1.93 7.72 9.10
C LEU A 95 0.86 6.66 9.37
N PRO A 96 0.39 5.93 8.34
CA PRO A 96 -0.39 4.72 8.54
C PRO A 96 0.43 3.66 9.27
N ILE A 97 -0.13 3.06 10.33
CA ILE A 97 0.53 2.08 11.18
C ILE A 97 0.27 0.68 10.65
N ASP A 98 1.31 -0.06 10.31
CA ASP A 98 1.20 -1.45 9.86
C ASP A 98 1.45 -2.47 10.98
N ARG A 99 2.28 -2.13 11.97
CA ARG A 99 2.56 -3.00 13.12
C ARG A 99 2.76 -2.19 14.38
N ALA A 100 2.39 -2.79 15.51
CA ALA A 100 2.69 -2.29 16.86
C ALA A 100 3.22 -3.43 17.72
N PHE A 101 4.29 -3.18 18.45
CA PHE A 101 4.89 -4.15 19.38
C PHE A 101 5.46 -3.45 20.61
N THR A 102 5.72 -4.23 21.64
CA THR A 102 6.32 -3.72 22.88
C THR A 102 7.72 -4.29 23.02
N LEU A 103 8.72 -3.43 23.24
CA LEU A 103 10.07 -3.81 23.61
C LEU A 103 10.28 -3.55 25.10
N SER A 104 10.83 -4.56 25.82
CA SER A 104 11.15 -4.44 27.23
C SER A 104 12.11 -3.25 27.44
N GLY A 105 11.77 -2.37 28.39
CA GLY A 105 12.54 -1.16 28.68
C GLY A 105 12.28 0.04 27.74
N PHE A 106 11.72 -0.16 26.56
CA PHE A 106 11.48 0.91 25.58
C PHE A 106 10.00 1.34 25.47
N GLY A 107 9.08 0.42 25.79
CA GLY A 107 7.65 0.68 25.68
C GLY A 107 7.04 0.32 24.33
N THR A 108 6.08 1.10 23.85
CA THR A 108 5.33 0.82 22.62
C THR A 108 6.04 1.38 21.41
N ILE A 109 6.32 0.52 20.44
CA ILE A 109 6.91 0.88 19.15
C ILE A 109 5.89 0.56 18.06
N ILE A 110 5.75 1.49 17.13
CA ILE A 110 4.97 1.31 15.91
C ILE A 110 5.89 1.32 14.69
N THR A 111 5.48 0.66 13.62
CA THR A 111 6.10 0.78 12.30
C THR A 111 5.08 1.19 11.24
N GLY A 112 5.57 1.83 10.20
CA GLY A 112 4.78 2.27 9.07
C GLY A 112 5.64 2.98 8.03
N THR A 113 5.03 3.37 6.92
CA THR A 113 5.66 4.23 5.92
C THR A 113 5.07 5.62 6.02
N LEU A 114 5.92 6.63 6.24
CA LEU A 114 5.48 8.03 6.27
C LEU A 114 5.02 8.44 4.86
N VAL A 115 3.74 8.67 4.67
CA VAL A 115 3.17 8.91 3.33
C VAL A 115 3.23 10.38 2.93
N SER A 116 3.31 11.29 3.89
CA SER A 116 3.45 12.74 3.66
C SER A 116 4.13 13.43 4.84
N GLY A 117 4.76 14.58 4.60
CA GLY A 117 5.32 15.47 5.60
C GLY A 117 6.60 14.97 6.27
N THR A 118 6.89 15.56 7.42
CA THR A 118 8.07 15.28 8.25
C THR A 118 7.64 15.08 9.71
N ILE A 119 8.15 14.05 10.37
CA ILE A 119 7.98 13.81 11.81
C ILE A 119 9.32 13.99 12.51
N ARG A 120 9.31 14.71 13.64
CA ARG A 120 10.48 14.96 14.47
C ARG A 120 10.36 14.30 15.83
N LYS A 121 11.51 14.00 16.41
CA LYS A 121 11.58 13.61 17.83
C LYS A 121 11.00 14.74 18.69
N GLU A 122 10.26 14.37 19.74
CA GLU A 122 9.53 15.24 20.66
C GLU A 122 8.22 15.84 20.10
N ASP A 123 7.88 15.61 18.81
CA ASP A 123 6.58 15.99 18.29
C ASP A 123 5.45 15.31 19.09
N THR A 124 4.33 16.03 19.23
CA THR A 124 3.08 15.47 19.74
C THR A 124 2.15 15.24 18.55
N LEU A 125 1.74 14.02 18.37
CA LEU A 125 0.83 13.60 17.31
C LEU A 125 -0.40 12.90 17.89
N GLU A 126 -1.46 12.85 17.13
CA GLU A 126 -2.70 12.16 17.47
C GLU A 126 -2.81 10.85 16.70
N MET A 127 -3.30 9.83 17.36
CA MET A 127 -3.58 8.51 16.79
C MET A 127 -5.04 8.40 16.40
N TYR A 128 -5.31 8.38 15.12
CA TYR A 128 -6.65 8.23 14.55
C TYR A 128 -6.97 6.75 14.25
N PRO A 129 -8.23 6.28 14.38
CA PRO A 129 -9.42 7.02 14.83
C PRO A 129 -9.55 7.12 16.35
N ILE A 130 -8.59 6.69 17.14
CA ILE A 130 -8.65 6.54 18.60
C ILE A 130 -8.78 7.91 19.32
N GLY A 131 -8.30 8.99 18.71
CA GLY A 131 -8.32 10.33 19.29
C GLY A 131 -7.33 10.51 20.44
N LYS A 132 -6.22 9.75 20.47
CA LYS A 132 -5.26 9.78 21.57
C LYS A 132 -3.96 10.46 21.17
N GLU A 133 -3.58 11.50 21.90
CA GLU A 133 -2.29 12.15 21.74
C GLU A 133 -1.15 11.30 22.29
N CYS A 134 -0.07 11.25 21.54
CA CYS A 134 1.16 10.57 21.89
C CYS A 134 2.37 11.39 21.50
N LYS A 135 3.42 11.31 22.30
CA LYS A 135 4.68 12.01 22.06
C LYS A 135 5.71 11.05 21.45
N ILE A 136 6.45 11.54 20.47
CA ILE A 136 7.51 10.80 19.78
C ILE A 136 8.76 10.78 20.67
N ARG A 137 9.17 9.62 21.17
CA ARG A 137 10.38 9.45 22.00
C ARG A 137 11.64 9.24 21.20
N SER A 138 11.54 8.38 20.20
CA SER A 138 12.65 8.10 19.27
C SER A 138 12.13 7.67 17.92
N ILE A 139 12.95 7.88 16.90
CA ILE A 139 12.66 7.53 15.51
C ILE A 139 13.84 6.71 15.00
N GLN A 140 13.55 5.60 14.33
CA GLN A 140 14.55 4.80 13.62
C GLN A 140 14.16 4.66 12.14
N VAL A 141 15.15 4.87 11.28
CA VAL A 141 15.06 4.69 9.83
C VAL A 141 16.20 3.76 9.44
N HIS A 142 15.87 2.64 8.76
CA HIS A 142 16.85 1.60 8.38
C HIS A 142 17.72 1.11 9.56
N GLY A 143 17.13 0.95 10.76
CA GLY A 143 17.83 0.50 11.96
C GLY A 143 18.73 1.54 12.62
N GLN A 144 18.76 2.78 12.13
CA GLN A 144 19.55 3.88 12.68
C GLN A 144 18.65 4.89 13.39
N ASP A 145 19.08 5.36 14.55
CA ASP A 145 18.41 6.43 15.27
C ASP A 145 18.52 7.76 14.48
N LYS A 146 17.39 8.44 14.31
CA LYS A 146 17.29 9.72 13.61
C LYS A 146 16.56 10.75 14.48
N LYS A 147 16.85 12.04 14.26
CA LYS A 147 16.10 13.13 14.90
C LYS A 147 14.79 13.43 14.21
N GLU A 148 14.70 13.11 12.92
CA GLU A 148 13.53 13.32 12.09
C GLU A 148 13.45 12.27 10.97
N CYS A 149 12.26 12.09 10.40
CA CYS A 149 12.01 11.24 9.25
C CYS A 149 11.08 11.93 8.25
N TYR A 150 11.16 11.50 7.00
CA TYR A 150 10.53 12.16 5.85
C TYR A 150 9.58 11.25 5.11
N ALA A 151 8.66 11.85 4.38
CA ALA A 151 7.75 11.16 3.47
C ALA A 151 8.51 10.21 2.53
N GLY A 152 7.98 9.00 2.36
CA GLY A 152 8.58 7.90 1.59
C GLY A 152 9.39 6.93 2.45
N GLN A 153 9.82 7.30 3.65
CA GLN A 153 10.63 6.44 4.51
C GLN A 153 9.77 5.45 5.30
N ARG A 154 10.26 4.21 5.40
CA ARG A 154 9.77 3.25 6.37
C ARG A 154 10.43 3.51 7.71
N VAL A 155 9.62 3.68 8.76
CA VAL A 155 10.09 4.13 10.06
C VAL A 155 9.60 3.23 11.19
N ALA A 156 10.39 3.17 12.27
CA ALA A 156 9.97 2.68 13.56
C ALA A 156 9.96 3.84 14.56
N ILE A 157 8.84 4.04 15.25
CA ILE A 157 8.65 5.16 16.17
C ILE A 157 8.29 4.63 17.55
N ASN A 158 9.04 5.06 18.56
CA ASN A 158 8.69 4.81 19.95
C ASN A 158 7.75 5.91 20.45
N LEU A 159 6.59 5.49 20.94
CA LEU A 159 5.55 6.36 21.44
C LEU A 159 5.48 6.38 22.96
N SER A 160 5.18 7.54 23.54
CA SER A 160 4.76 7.65 24.94
C SER A 160 3.24 7.65 25.06
N ASN A 161 2.77 7.32 26.25
CA ASN A 161 1.34 7.40 26.66
C ASN A 161 0.36 6.50 25.91
N VAL A 162 0.84 5.56 25.09
CA VAL A 162 0.02 4.61 24.34
C VAL A 162 0.49 3.17 24.63
N LYS A 163 -0.44 2.28 24.93
CA LYS A 163 -0.17 0.85 25.12
C LYS A 163 -0.42 0.11 23.80
N LYS A 164 0.37 -0.92 23.53
CA LYS A 164 0.19 -1.76 22.30
C LYS A 164 -1.25 -2.21 22.09
N LYS A 165 -1.97 -2.59 23.16
CA LYS A 165 -3.36 -3.07 23.08
C LYS A 165 -4.37 -2.04 22.59
N GLU A 166 -4.01 -0.75 22.63
CA GLU A 166 -4.83 0.37 22.16
C GLU A 166 -4.62 0.64 20.66
N ILE A 167 -3.55 0.09 20.07
CA ILE A 167 -3.19 0.32 18.68
C ILE A 167 -3.65 -0.86 17.85
N GLN A 168 -4.49 -0.58 16.87
CA GLN A 168 -4.92 -1.54 15.86
C GLN A 168 -4.22 -1.26 14.52
N ARG A 169 -4.11 -2.27 13.68
CA ARG A 169 -3.71 -2.08 12.29
C ARG A 169 -4.74 -1.17 11.63
N GLY A 170 -4.27 -0.20 10.84
CA GLY A 170 -5.16 0.79 10.23
C GLY A 170 -5.21 2.12 10.97
N CYS A 171 -4.71 2.18 12.21
CA CYS A 171 -4.50 3.47 12.87
C CYS A 171 -3.54 4.34 12.06
N VAL A 172 -3.77 5.66 12.09
CA VAL A 172 -2.94 6.66 11.43
C VAL A 172 -2.43 7.65 12.47
N LEU A 173 -1.12 7.92 12.43
CA LEU A 173 -0.50 8.95 13.25
C LEU A 173 -0.37 10.23 12.43
N ALA A 174 -0.95 11.33 12.94
CA ALA A 174 -0.95 12.64 12.28
C ALA A 174 -1.04 13.77 13.33
N PRO A 175 -0.81 15.05 12.99
CA PRO A 175 -0.97 16.14 13.94
C PRO A 175 -2.39 16.20 14.52
N PRO A 176 -2.54 16.67 15.78
CA PRO A 176 -3.85 16.84 16.41
C PRO A 176 -4.80 17.67 15.54
N ALA A 177 -6.06 17.29 15.49
CA ALA A 177 -7.13 17.92 14.71
C ALA A 177 -6.87 18.03 13.18
N SER A 178 -5.90 17.30 12.64
CA SER A 178 -5.57 17.34 11.21
C SER A 178 -6.38 16.35 10.35
N MET A 179 -7.07 15.42 10.97
CA MET A 179 -7.94 14.44 10.33
C MET A 179 -9.29 14.35 11.03
N LYS A 180 -10.27 13.77 10.36
CA LYS A 180 -11.58 13.48 10.95
C LYS A 180 -11.87 12.00 10.84
N ASN A 181 -12.44 11.43 11.88
CA ASN A 181 -12.98 10.09 11.83
C ASN A 181 -14.29 10.08 11.05
N THR A 182 -14.53 9.03 10.30
CA THR A 182 -15.77 8.85 9.56
C THR A 182 -16.07 7.36 9.38
N ASP A 183 -17.35 7.03 9.36
CA ASP A 183 -17.92 5.74 8.98
C ASP A 183 -18.60 5.78 7.60
N LEU A 184 -18.56 6.95 6.92
CA LEU A 184 -19.14 7.16 5.60
C LEU A 184 -18.11 7.74 4.63
N LEU A 185 -17.98 7.12 3.44
CA LEU A 185 -17.10 7.59 2.39
C LEU A 185 -17.84 7.66 1.06
N ASP A 186 -17.83 8.84 0.43
CA ASP A 186 -18.27 8.99 -0.95
C ASP A 186 -17.05 8.81 -1.85
N VAL A 187 -17.10 7.80 -2.73
CA VAL A 187 -15.96 7.36 -3.55
C VAL A 187 -16.35 7.22 -5.01
N LYS A 188 -15.38 7.40 -5.90
CA LYS A 188 -15.48 6.91 -7.28
C LYS A 188 -14.89 5.52 -7.31
N MET A 189 -15.70 4.53 -7.69
CA MET A 189 -15.30 3.13 -7.78
C MET A 189 -15.21 2.72 -9.24
N ASN A 190 -14.14 1.98 -9.57
CA ASN A 190 -13.97 1.35 -10.88
C ASN A 190 -13.98 -0.16 -10.66
N ILE A 191 -14.76 -0.89 -11.45
CA ILE A 191 -14.76 -2.34 -11.46
C ILE A 191 -13.82 -2.81 -12.57
N LEU A 192 -12.92 -3.73 -12.26
CA LEU A 192 -11.98 -4.28 -13.25
C LEU A 192 -12.73 -4.99 -14.39
N ASP A 193 -12.24 -4.89 -15.61
CA ASP A 193 -12.77 -5.63 -16.77
C ASP A 193 -12.75 -7.15 -16.55
N SER A 194 -11.72 -7.64 -15.84
CA SER A 194 -11.56 -9.05 -15.47
C SER A 194 -12.53 -9.52 -14.38
N SER A 195 -13.30 -8.63 -13.76
CA SER A 195 -14.26 -8.99 -12.72
C SER A 195 -15.43 -9.78 -13.32
N MET A 196 -15.77 -10.89 -12.68
CA MET A 196 -16.99 -11.65 -13.02
C MET A 196 -18.22 -11.18 -12.24
N ARG A 197 -18.10 -10.12 -11.43
CA ARG A 197 -19.14 -9.68 -10.50
C ARG A 197 -19.60 -8.27 -10.82
N VAL A 198 -20.91 -8.08 -10.67
CA VAL A 198 -21.56 -6.79 -10.74
C VAL A 198 -21.76 -6.27 -9.32
N LEU A 199 -21.47 -4.99 -9.12
CA LEU A 199 -21.74 -4.32 -7.85
C LEU A 199 -23.17 -3.79 -7.85
N THR A 200 -23.95 -4.20 -6.86
CA THR A 200 -25.33 -3.77 -6.63
C THR A 200 -25.47 -3.08 -5.27
N ASN A 201 -26.61 -2.43 -5.05
CA ASN A 201 -26.91 -1.78 -3.78
C ASN A 201 -26.84 -2.75 -2.60
N HIS A 202 -26.31 -2.25 -1.48
CA HIS A 202 -26.13 -2.97 -0.20
C HIS A 202 -25.17 -4.18 -0.26
N THR A 203 -24.41 -4.34 -1.36
CA THR A 203 -23.34 -5.34 -1.44
C THR A 203 -22.36 -5.12 -0.31
N ARG A 204 -22.05 -6.19 0.42
CA ARG A 204 -21.06 -6.20 1.49
C ARG A 204 -19.67 -6.42 0.90
N LEU A 205 -18.72 -5.57 1.30
CA LEU A 205 -17.37 -5.55 0.78
C LEU A 205 -16.34 -5.48 1.91
N HIS A 206 -15.13 -5.94 1.64
CA HIS A 206 -13.94 -5.58 2.38
C HIS A 206 -13.31 -4.35 1.72
N LEU A 207 -13.14 -3.29 2.48
CA LEU A 207 -12.43 -2.08 2.07
C LEU A 207 -10.99 -2.14 2.59
N PHE A 208 -10.03 -1.94 1.69
CA PHE A 208 -8.60 -1.82 2.01
C PHE A 208 -8.13 -0.42 1.64
N THR A 209 -7.66 0.34 2.61
CA THR A 209 -7.08 1.68 2.40
C THR A 209 -5.95 1.94 3.39
N GLY A 210 -4.80 2.42 2.90
CA GLY A 210 -3.59 2.51 3.73
C GLY A 210 -3.22 1.15 4.32
N THR A 211 -3.31 1.02 5.64
CA THR A 211 -3.09 -0.24 6.38
C THR A 211 -4.37 -0.83 6.96
N SER A 212 -5.52 -0.17 6.73
CA SER A 212 -6.84 -0.57 7.25
C SER A 212 -7.47 -1.65 6.38
N GLU A 213 -8.18 -2.57 7.03
CA GLU A 213 -9.12 -3.50 6.42
C GLU A 213 -10.43 -3.41 7.20
N ILE A 214 -11.51 -3.00 6.55
CA ILE A 214 -12.80 -2.72 7.20
C ILE A 214 -13.93 -3.26 6.35
N LEU A 215 -14.91 -3.86 7.00
CA LEU A 215 -16.14 -4.27 6.34
C LEU A 215 -17.03 -3.04 6.06
N CYS A 216 -17.63 -3.02 4.88
CA CYS A 216 -18.52 -1.95 4.48
C CYS A 216 -19.67 -2.45 3.62
N ARG A 217 -20.67 -1.58 3.43
CA ARG A 217 -21.76 -1.78 2.47
C ARG A 217 -21.74 -0.68 1.44
N ALA A 218 -21.86 -1.06 0.17
CA ALA A 218 -21.93 -0.13 -0.95
C ALA A 218 -23.38 0.37 -1.12
N VAL A 219 -23.55 1.68 -1.27
CA VAL A 219 -24.78 2.35 -1.70
C VAL A 219 -24.46 3.11 -2.98
N LEU A 220 -25.03 2.69 -4.09
CA LEU A 220 -24.82 3.31 -5.38
C LEU A 220 -25.57 4.65 -5.45
N LEU A 221 -24.91 5.68 -5.97
CA LEU A 221 -25.43 7.05 -5.97
C LEU A 221 -25.95 7.52 -7.33
N ASP A 222 -25.40 6.98 -8.40
CA ASP A 222 -25.67 7.45 -9.79
C ASP A 222 -26.15 6.35 -10.74
N LYS A 223 -26.13 5.10 -10.30
CA LYS A 223 -26.53 3.93 -11.11
C LYS A 223 -27.27 2.90 -10.24
N GLU A 224 -27.97 1.96 -10.86
CA GLU A 224 -28.57 0.81 -10.17
C GLU A 224 -27.57 -0.30 -9.93
N GLU A 225 -26.61 -0.46 -10.86
CA GLU A 225 -25.52 -1.43 -10.78
C GLU A 225 -24.26 -0.89 -11.47
N ILE A 226 -23.09 -1.44 -11.14
CA ILE A 226 -21.81 -1.17 -11.79
C ILE A 226 -21.21 -2.52 -12.22
N GLY A 227 -21.11 -2.72 -13.53
CA GLY A 227 -20.57 -3.94 -14.14
C GLY A 227 -19.05 -3.91 -14.34
N PRO A 228 -18.47 -5.03 -14.84
CA PRO A 228 -17.07 -5.08 -15.25
C PRO A 228 -16.70 -3.97 -16.24
N GLY A 229 -15.55 -3.34 -16.06
CA GLY A 229 -15.08 -2.23 -16.90
C GLY A 229 -15.77 -0.89 -16.62
N GLU A 230 -16.80 -0.86 -15.79
CA GLU A 230 -17.53 0.36 -15.52
C GLU A 230 -17.04 1.08 -14.26
N SER A 231 -17.42 2.36 -14.17
CA SER A 231 -17.22 3.17 -12.98
C SER A 231 -18.50 3.86 -12.55
N GLY A 232 -18.60 4.17 -11.25
CA GLY A 232 -19.73 4.90 -10.68
C GLY A 232 -19.38 5.54 -9.35
N TYR A 233 -20.29 6.37 -8.84
CA TYR A 233 -20.18 6.96 -7.51
C TYR A 233 -20.89 6.09 -6.49
N VAL A 234 -20.18 5.81 -5.40
CA VAL A 234 -20.64 4.89 -4.34
C VAL A 234 -20.41 5.54 -2.99
N GLN A 235 -21.40 5.47 -2.11
CA GLN A 235 -21.21 5.71 -0.70
C GLN A 235 -20.89 4.39 -0.02
N LEU A 236 -19.73 4.30 0.61
CA LEU A 236 -19.34 3.18 1.45
C LEU A 236 -19.74 3.48 2.89
N ARG A 237 -20.59 2.62 3.47
CA ARG A 237 -20.99 2.65 4.88
C ARG A 237 -20.15 1.64 5.63
N LEU A 238 -19.26 2.13 6.46
CA LEU A 238 -18.25 1.33 7.15
C LEU A 238 -18.81 0.74 8.44
N GLU A 239 -18.31 -0.42 8.85
CA GLU A 239 -18.67 -1.03 10.15
C GLU A 239 -17.82 -0.45 11.30
N ASP A 240 -16.66 0.17 10.99
CA ASP A 240 -15.79 0.87 11.95
C ASP A 240 -15.37 2.24 11.40
N GLU A 241 -15.06 3.18 12.29
CA GLU A 241 -14.53 4.48 11.90
C GLU A 241 -13.08 4.40 11.40
N ILE A 242 -12.79 5.19 10.39
CA ILE A 242 -11.43 5.40 9.88
C ILE A 242 -11.11 6.89 9.71
N ALA A 243 -9.83 7.17 9.53
CA ALA A 243 -9.35 8.50 9.18
C ALA A 243 -8.64 8.46 7.82
N VAL A 244 -9.24 9.06 6.82
CA VAL A 244 -8.74 9.14 5.44
C VAL A 244 -8.80 10.58 4.92
N ARG A 245 -8.16 10.82 3.79
CA ARG A 245 -8.19 12.11 3.10
C ARG A 245 -8.73 11.95 1.68
N ARG A 246 -9.25 13.04 1.13
CA ARG A 246 -9.60 13.11 -0.28
C ARG A 246 -8.38 12.79 -1.14
N GLY A 247 -8.56 11.89 -2.11
CA GLY A 247 -7.51 11.40 -3.00
C GLY A 247 -6.78 10.15 -2.52
N ASP A 248 -7.09 9.64 -1.32
CA ASP A 248 -6.57 8.35 -0.88
C ASP A 248 -7.08 7.25 -1.81
N LYS A 249 -6.15 6.36 -2.19
CA LYS A 249 -6.47 5.17 -2.97
C LYS A 249 -7.01 4.08 -2.07
N PHE A 250 -7.89 3.27 -2.63
CA PHE A 250 -8.46 2.12 -1.94
C PHE A 250 -8.71 0.97 -2.92
N VAL A 251 -8.83 -0.22 -2.36
CA VAL A 251 -9.24 -1.43 -3.07
C VAL A 251 -10.41 -2.05 -2.31
N VAL A 252 -11.36 -2.62 -3.02
CA VAL A 252 -12.45 -3.39 -2.42
C VAL A 252 -12.42 -4.83 -2.93
N ARG A 253 -12.82 -5.75 -2.05
CA ARG A 253 -13.07 -7.15 -2.40
C ARG A 253 -14.47 -7.52 -1.96
N PHE A 254 -15.13 -8.34 -2.77
CA PHE A 254 -16.44 -8.88 -2.39
C PHE A 254 -16.31 -9.78 -1.16
N TYR A 255 -17.28 -9.67 -0.25
CA TYR A 255 -17.30 -10.41 1.02
C TYR A 255 -17.65 -11.88 0.84
N SER A 256 -17.81 -12.47 -0.21
CA SER A 256 -18.10 -13.90 -0.32
C SER A 256 -16.82 -14.70 -0.43
N PRO A 257 -16.64 -15.80 0.32
CA PRO A 257 -15.69 -16.80 -0.08
C PRO A 257 -16.02 -17.24 -1.50
N MET A 258 -14.96 -17.42 -2.29
CA MET A 258 -15.08 -18.00 -3.63
C MET A 258 -15.69 -19.39 -3.56
#